data_eaf4f19c0d89fe2277d281d0133ac7f9
#
_entry.id   eaf4f19c0d89fe2277d281d0133ac7f9
#
_cell.length_a   1.000
_cell.length_b   1.000
_cell.length_c   1.000
_cell.angle_alpha   90.00
_cell.angle_beta   90.00
_cell.angle_gamma   90.00
#
_symmetry.space_group_name_H-M   'P 1'
#
loop_
_entity.id
_entity.type
_entity.pdbx_description
1 polymer ?
#
loop_
_entity_poly.entity_id
_entity_poly.type
_entity_poly.pdbx_seq_one_letter_code
_entity_poly.pdbx_strand_id
1 'polypeptide(L)'
;MLTKCRIEKILGLVKKEYDYMDNKPIHITTTHRGTWGAETTAFDYTLNVNKNFNDDDFTEFFYQYLAEEFNFDLTWAEVDYQNTMNALVLLHEIGHIQQTMDMVITRSWVETINIAYNIYRTKALFMNSHERSMAYRKISYEYLADKFAVEIFNKYAVKILAILNGTTQKEIKNRLAEAKKEVA
;
A
#
# COMPACT_ATOMS: atom_id res chain seq x y z
N MET A 1 9.33 -12.24 -2.00
CA MET A 1 10.11 -11.42 -1.03
C MET A 1 10.45 -10.07 -1.64
N LEU A 2 10.17 -8.98 -0.91
CA LEU A 2 10.45 -7.60 -1.31
C LEU A 2 11.96 -7.33 -1.23
N THR A 3 12.61 -7.13 -2.37
CA THR A 3 14.02 -6.69 -2.44
C THR A 3 14.08 -5.23 -2.85
N LYS A 4 15.15 -4.52 -2.47
CA LYS A 4 15.35 -3.11 -2.84
C LYS A 4 15.17 -2.89 -4.35
N CYS A 5 15.77 -3.75 -5.19
CA CYS A 5 15.65 -3.65 -6.65
C CYS A 5 14.19 -3.78 -7.14
N ARG A 6 13.37 -4.66 -6.52
CA ARG A 6 11.95 -4.80 -6.87
C ARG A 6 11.15 -3.57 -6.46
N ILE A 7 11.44 -3.02 -5.27
CA ILE A 7 10.82 -1.79 -4.77
C ILE A 7 11.15 -0.61 -5.69
N GLU A 8 12.41 -0.45 -6.08
CA GLU A 8 12.85 0.60 -7.01
C GLU A 8 12.15 0.52 -8.37
N LYS A 9 11.94 -0.70 -8.90
CA LYS A 9 11.17 -0.90 -10.14
C LYS A 9 9.70 -0.51 -9.99
N ILE A 10 9.05 -0.84 -8.87
CA ILE A 10 7.66 -0.45 -8.59
C ILE A 10 7.57 1.06 -8.41
N LEU A 11 8.48 1.66 -7.64
CA LEU A 11 8.55 3.10 -7.48
C LEU A 11 8.75 3.82 -8.83
N GLY A 12 9.54 3.26 -9.74
CA GLY A 12 9.70 3.77 -11.10
C GLY A 12 8.42 3.73 -11.94
N LEU A 13 7.45 2.85 -11.62
CA LEU A 13 6.13 2.90 -12.26
C LEU A 13 5.30 4.05 -11.71
N VAL A 14 5.35 4.29 -10.40
CA VAL A 14 4.64 5.40 -9.74
C VAL A 14 5.16 6.74 -10.22
N LYS A 15 6.48 6.91 -10.29
CA LYS A 15 7.12 8.15 -10.76
C LYS A 15 6.73 8.56 -12.18
N LYS A 16 6.38 7.60 -13.04
CA LYS A 16 5.86 7.89 -14.39
C LYS A 16 4.47 8.55 -14.38
N GLU A 17 3.72 8.38 -13.30
CA GLU A 17 2.41 9.00 -13.13
C GLU A 17 2.50 10.36 -12.42
N TYR A 18 3.55 10.56 -11.65
CA TYR A 18 3.74 11.72 -10.79
C TYR A 18 5.15 12.27 -10.99
N ASP A 19 5.35 13.04 -12.08
CA ASP A 19 6.67 13.58 -12.50
C ASP A 19 7.37 14.36 -11.40
N TYR A 20 6.63 15.03 -10.52
CA TYR A 20 7.20 15.78 -9.41
C TYR A 20 7.90 14.89 -8.36
N MET A 21 7.60 13.60 -8.32
CA MET A 21 8.31 12.65 -7.45
C MET A 21 9.74 12.35 -7.91
N ASP A 22 10.09 12.66 -9.16
CA ASP A 22 11.45 12.50 -9.66
C ASP A 22 12.43 13.55 -9.10
N ASN A 23 11.89 14.69 -8.67
CA ASN A 23 12.70 15.82 -8.20
C ASN A 23 13.30 15.62 -6.79
N LYS A 24 12.88 14.58 -6.07
CA LYS A 24 13.35 14.32 -4.72
C LYS A 24 13.82 12.87 -4.56
N PRO A 25 14.96 12.63 -3.90
CA PRO A 25 15.40 11.27 -3.62
C PRO A 25 14.47 10.61 -2.62
N ILE A 26 13.99 9.39 -2.95
CA ILE A 26 13.28 8.53 -2.01
C ILE A 26 14.28 7.49 -1.51
N HIS A 27 14.54 7.50 -0.21
CA HIS A 27 15.47 6.58 0.43
C HIS A 27 14.76 5.27 0.76
N ILE A 28 15.24 4.16 0.20
CA ILE A 28 14.66 2.83 0.44
C ILE A 28 15.59 2.06 1.37
N THR A 29 15.06 1.68 2.53
CA THR A 29 15.68 0.74 3.45
C THR A 29 14.88 -0.55 3.52
N THR A 30 15.54 -1.65 3.82
CA THR A 30 14.87 -2.94 3.98
C THR A 30 15.30 -3.60 5.28
N THR A 31 14.36 -4.14 6.02
CA THR A 31 14.58 -4.82 7.29
C THR A 31 14.02 -6.23 7.27
N HIS A 32 14.47 -7.07 8.19
CA HIS A 32 13.89 -8.37 8.50
C HIS A 32 13.20 -8.37 9.87
N ARG A 33 13.12 -7.21 10.53
CA ARG A 33 12.58 -7.07 11.87
C ARG A 33 11.38 -6.14 11.80
N GLY A 34 10.33 -6.52 12.51
CA GLY A 34 9.13 -5.71 12.64
C GLY A 34 7.86 -6.49 12.31
N THR A 35 6.75 -6.02 12.83
CA THR A 35 5.40 -6.55 12.61
C THR A 35 4.68 -5.87 11.47
N TRP A 36 5.22 -4.76 10.94
CA TRP A 36 4.61 -3.98 9.86
C TRP A 36 5.23 -4.35 8.50
N GLY A 37 4.42 -4.32 7.47
CA GLY A 37 4.85 -4.60 6.10
C GLY A 37 5.76 -3.52 5.53
N ALA A 38 5.41 -2.27 5.73
CA ALA A 38 6.21 -1.11 5.39
C ALA A 38 5.83 0.08 6.28
N GLU A 39 6.66 1.09 6.30
CA GLU A 39 6.40 2.38 6.94
C GLU A 39 7.15 3.48 6.22
N THR A 40 6.66 4.70 6.29
CA THR A 40 7.34 5.86 5.71
C THR A 40 7.62 6.94 6.74
N THR A 41 8.77 7.60 6.57
CA THR A 41 9.07 8.87 7.22
C THR A 41 8.85 9.96 6.18
N ALA A 42 7.66 10.58 6.22
CA ALA A 42 7.18 11.45 5.17
C ALA A 42 8.09 12.66 4.92
N PHE A 43 8.71 13.22 5.97
CA PHE A 43 9.53 14.45 5.85
C PHE A 43 10.89 14.25 5.18
N ASP A 44 11.48 13.07 5.32
CA ASP A 44 12.78 12.73 4.71
C ASP A 44 12.62 11.72 3.55
N TYR A 45 11.36 11.47 3.14
CA TYR A 45 11.04 10.56 2.04
C TYR A 45 11.72 9.20 2.17
N THR A 46 11.73 8.66 3.38
CA THR A 46 12.29 7.35 3.66
C THR A 46 11.18 6.31 3.66
N LEU A 47 11.37 5.24 2.90
CA LEU A 47 10.51 4.09 2.81
C LEU A 47 11.21 2.88 3.44
N ASN A 48 10.74 2.45 4.60
CA ASN A 48 11.24 1.28 5.30
C ASN A 48 10.35 0.08 4.97
N VAL A 49 10.92 -1.00 4.43
CA VAL A 49 10.14 -2.17 4.01
C VAL A 49 10.60 -3.40 4.75
N ASN A 50 9.65 -4.08 5.40
CA ASN A 50 9.88 -5.40 6.00
C ASN A 50 9.80 -6.48 4.91
N LYS A 51 10.85 -7.26 4.75
CA LYS A 51 10.93 -8.31 3.74
C LYS A 51 10.08 -9.55 4.04
N ASN A 52 9.71 -9.73 5.31
CA ASN A 52 9.06 -10.93 5.82
C ASN A 52 7.67 -10.64 6.40
N PHE A 53 7.01 -9.59 5.94
CA PHE A 53 5.65 -9.31 6.36
C PHE A 53 4.73 -10.48 5.96
N ASN A 54 4.07 -11.05 6.94
CA ASN A 54 3.02 -12.05 6.79
C ASN A 54 2.09 -11.92 7.99
N ASP A 55 0.88 -11.48 7.75
CA ASP A 55 -0.17 -11.34 8.76
C ASP A 55 -1.50 -11.76 8.11
N ASP A 56 -1.83 -13.04 8.25
CA ASP A 56 -2.98 -13.64 7.57
C ASP A 56 -4.31 -13.07 8.08
N ASP A 57 -4.44 -12.83 9.38
CA ASP A 57 -5.69 -12.31 9.98
C ASP A 57 -6.00 -10.88 9.53
N PHE A 58 -4.96 -10.05 9.40
CA PHE A 58 -5.10 -8.69 8.92
C PHE A 58 -5.43 -8.63 7.43
N THR A 59 -4.91 -9.59 6.67
CA THR A 59 -4.87 -9.57 5.21
C THR A 59 -6.27 -9.76 4.59
N GLU A 60 -7.04 -10.75 5.05
CA GLU A 60 -8.38 -11.02 4.51
C GLU A 60 -9.31 -9.83 4.72
N PHE A 61 -9.29 -9.28 5.92
CA PHE A 61 -10.07 -8.11 6.27
C PHE A 61 -9.69 -6.87 5.44
N PHE A 62 -8.40 -6.67 5.20
CA PHE A 62 -7.91 -5.55 4.42
C PHE A 62 -8.36 -5.64 2.95
N TYR A 63 -8.30 -6.80 2.34
CA TYR A 63 -8.79 -7.01 0.97
C TYR A 63 -10.27 -6.69 0.83
N GLN A 64 -11.10 -7.16 1.77
CA GLN A 64 -12.52 -6.89 1.76
C GLN A 64 -12.82 -5.39 1.89
N TYR A 65 -12.15 -4.71 2.81
CA TYR A 65 -12.24 -3.25 2.95
C TYR A 65 -11.86 -2.52 1.64
N LEU A 66 -10.77 -2.90 0.99
CA LEU A 66 -10.37 -2.27 -0.27
C LEU A 66 -11.35 -2.53 -1.41
N ALA A 67 -11.98 -3.71 -1.44
CA ALA A 67 -13.01 -4.04 -2.43
C ALA A 67 -14.27 -3.18 -2.22
N GLU A 68 -14.73 -3.04 -0.98
CA GLU A 68 -15.93 -2.27 -0.63
C GLU A 68 -15.75 -0.76 -0.85
N GLU A 69 -14.62 -0.21 -0.42
CA GLU A 69 -14.40 1.24 -0.43
C GLU A 69 -13.84 1.77 -1.78
N PHE A 70 -13.04 0.97 -2.47
CA PHE A 70 -12.30 1.43 -3.66
C PHE A 70 -12.49 0.56 -4.90
N ASN A 71 -13.43 -0.40 -4.88
CA ASN A 71 -13.67 -1.34 -5.98
C ASN A 71 -12.42 -2.14 -6.37
N PHE A 72 -11.65 -2.59 -5.39
CA PHE A 72 -10.52 -3.46 -5.62
C PHE A 72 -11.00 -4.83 -6.14
N ASP A 73 -10.42 -5.32 -7.24
CA ASP A 73 -10.75 -6.64 -7.80
C ASP A 73 -10.07 -7.75 -6.98
N LEU A 74 -10.86 -8.44 -6.16
CA LEU A 74 -10.40 -9.53 -5.29
C LEU A 74 -9.75 -10.69 -6.05
N THR A 75 -10.03 -10.84 -7.35
CA THR A 75 -9.38 -11.87 -8.20
C THR A 75 -7.85 -11.76 -8.15
N TRP A 76 -7.30 -10.59 -7.89
CA TRP A 76 -5.85 -10.42 -7.74
C TRP A 76 -5.27 -11.15 -6.52
N ALA A 77 -6.06 -11.25 -5.43
CA ALA A 77 -5.66 -12.05 -4.27
C ALA A 77 -5.62 -13.56 -4.61
N GLU A 78 -6.52 -14.04 -5.46
CA GLU A 78 -6.51 -15.42 -5.95
C GLU A 78 -5.31 -15.70 -6.86
N VAL A 79 -4.91 -14.72 -7.69
CA VAL A 79 -3.72 -14.84 -8.56
C VAL A 79 -2.43 -14.98 -7.74
N ASP A 80 -2.28 -14.16 -6.71
CA ASP A 80 -1.12 -14.19 -5.82
C ASP A 80 -1.40 -13.39 -4.55
N TYR A 81 -1.94 -14.06 -3.55
CA TYR A 81 -2.37 -13.47 -2.28
C TYR A 81 -1.28 -12.64 -1.61
N GLN A 82 -0.11 -13.25 -1.38
CA GLN A 82 0.98 -12.61 -0.66
C GLN A 82 1.62 -11.43 -1.40
N ASN A 83 1.86 -11.58 -2.71
CA ASN A 83 2.49 -10.49 -3.46
C ASN A 83 1.51 -9.37 -3.78
N THR A 84 0.23 -9.65 -3.88
CA THR A 84 -0.81 -8.61 -3.97
C THR A 84 -0.86 -7.77 -2.70
N MET A 85 -0.84 -8.40 -1.52
CA MET A 85 -0.75 -7.69 -0.24
C MET A 85 0.54 -6.87 -0.13
N ASN A 86 1.68 -7.48 -0.42
CA ASN A 86 2.97 -6.79 -0.41
C ASN A 86 2.98 -5.55 -1.32
N ALA A 87 2.32 -5.65 -2.47
CA ALA A 87 2.19 -4.53 -3.40
C ALA A 87 1.30 -3.41 -2.82
N LEU A 88 0.14 -3.76 -2.27
CA LEU A 88 -0.80 -2.78 -1.72
C LEU A 88 -0.21 -2.04 -0.51
N VAL A 89 0.43 -2.76 0.42
CA VAL A 89 1.12 -2.14 1.57
C VAL A 89 2.25 -1.23 1.10
N LEU A 90 3.07 -1.68 0.15
CA LEU A 90 4.15 -0.86 -0.41
C LEU A 90 3.60 0.41 -1.09
N LEU A 91 2.55 0.28 -1.88
CA LEU A 91 1.92 1.41 -2.57
C LEU A 91 1.23 2.38 -1.61
N HIS A 92 0.65 1.88 -0.52
CA HIS A 92 0.10 2.70 0.56
C HIS A 92 1.18 3.62 1.15
N GLU A 93 2.34 3.09 1.49
CA GLU A 93 3.45 3.89 2.02
C GLU A 93 4.01 4.88 0.98
N ILE A 94 4.07 4.47 -0.28
CA ILE A 94 4.42 5.41 -1.37
C ILE A 94 3.35 6.51 -1.50
N GLY A 95 2.09 6.20 -1.24
CA GLY A 95 1.00 7.16 -1.19
C GLY A 95 1.22 8.25 -0.13
N HIS A 96 1.72 7.90 1.06
CA HIS A 96 2.10 8.89 2.07
C HIS A 96 3.23 9.81 1.60
N ILE A 97 4.23 9.26 0.92
CA ILE A 97 5.30 10.08 0.32
C ILE A 97 4.73 11.02 -0.75
N GLN A 98 3.84 10.50 -1.61
CA GLN A 98 3.18 11.28 -2.65
C GLN A 98 2.36 12.43 -2.06
N GLN A 99 1.54 12.17 -1.04
CA GLN A 99 0.77 13.19 -0.33
C GLN A 99 1.68 14.30 0.24
N THR A 100 2.79 13.91 0.82
CA THR A 100 3.76 14.85 1.41
C THR A 100 4.45 15.72 0.35
N MET A 101 4.69 15.17 -0.83
CA MET A 101 5.32 15.91 -1.94
C MET A 101 4.33 16.85 -2.64
N ASP A 102 3.07 16.44 -2.80
CA ASP A 102 2.02 17.19 -3.48
C ASP A 102 1.47 18.33 -2.62
N MET A 103 1.40 18.11 -1.33
CA MET A 103 0.87 19.11 -0.41
C MET A 103 1.95 20.12 -0.02
N VAL A 104 1.56 21.40 -0.02
CA VAL A 104 2.29 22.41 0.76
C VAL A 104 2.07 22.04 2.22
N ILE A 105 3.05 21.37 2.83
CA ILE A 105 2.99 20.99 4.25
C ILE A 105 2.89 22.25 5.08
N THR A 106 1.69 22.62 5.45
CA THR A 106 1.43 23.71 6.38
C THR A 106 1.42 23.16 7.79
N ARG A 107 1.77 24.00 8.76
CA ARG A 107 1.60 23.69 10.18
C ARG A 107 0.18 23.23 10.50
N SER A 108 -0.82 23.88 9.91
CA SER A 108 -2.24 23.53 10.06
C SER A 108 -2.55 22.11 9.58
N TRP A 109 -1.93 21.64 8.50
CA TRP A 109 -2.13 20.28 8.00
C TRP A 109 -1.58 19.23 8.97
N VAL A 110 -0.34 19.44 9.46
CA VAL A 110 0.28 18.55 10.47
C VAL A 110 -0.54 18.51 11.75
N GLU A 111 -1.04 19.67 12.22
CA GLU A 111 -1.90 19.75 13.39
C GLU A 111 -3.22 18.99 13.17
N THR A 112 -3.84 19.12 11.99
CA THR A 112 -5.07 18.40 11.64
C THR A 112 -4.88 16.88 11.68
N ILE A 113 -3.79 16.37 11.09
CA ILE A 113 -3.48 14.94 11.13
C ILE A 113 -3.24 14.47 12.57
N ASN A 114 -2.46 15.21 13.35
CA ASN A 114 -2.19 14.87 14.75
C ASN A 114 -3.47 14.85 15.59
N ILE A 115 -4.39 15.77 15.36
CA ILE A 115 -5.71 15.78 16.03
C ILE A 115 -6.50 14.52 15.64
N ALA A 116 -6.55 14.16 14.37
CA ALA A 116 -7.26 12.97 13.91
C ALA A 116 -6.71 11.68 14.55
N TYR A 117 -5.38 11.52 14.60
CA TYR A 117 -4.75 10.39 15.29
C TYR A 117 -5.00 10.38 16.79
N ASN A 118 -5.01 11.53 17.45
CA ASN A 118 -5.32 11.62 18.89
C ASN A 118 -6.77 11.24 19.19
N ILE A 119 -7.71 11.69 18.37
CA ILE A 119 -9.12 11.27 18.45
C ILE A 119 -9.25 9.77 18.24
N TYR A 120 -8.60 9.23 17.23
CA TYR A 120 -8.57 7.80 16.97
C TYR A 120 -8.02 7.03 18.17
N ARG A 121 -6.83 7.37 18.68
CA ARG A 121 -6.20 6.71 19.83
C ARG A 121 -7.10 6.68 21.07
N THR A 122 -7.81 7.78 21.34
CA THR A 122 -8.74 7.85 22.46
C THR A 122 -9.93 6.90 22.26
N LYS A 123 -10.52 6.88 21.07
CA LYS A 123 -11.67 6.02 20.75
C LYS A 123 -11.26 4.54 20.68
N ALA A 124 -10.07 4.24 20.18
CA ALA A 124 -9.55 2.89 20.01
C ALA A 124 -9.43 2.09 21.33
N LEU A 125 -9.37 2.78 22.48
CA LEU A 125 -9.38 2.12 23.80
C LEU A 125 -10.67 1.33 24.07
N PHE A 126 -11.76 1.70 23.42
CA PHE A 126 -13.10 1.11 23.60
C PHE A 126 -13.54 0.25 22.42
N MET A 127 -12.69 0.01 21.44
CA MET A 127 -12.97 -0.72 20.22
C MET A 127 -12.32 -2.10 20.24
N ASN A 128 -12.97 -3.08 19.60
CA ASN A 128 -12.31 -4.35 19.27
C ASN A 128 -11.26 -4.16 18.14
N SER A 129 -10.51 -5.22 17.80
CA SER A 129 -9.44 -5.15 16.79
C SER A 129 -9.93 -4.74 15.40
N HIS A 130 -11.09 -5.26 14.99
CA HIS A 130 -11.72 -4.93 13.71
C HIS A 130 -12.17 -3.46 13.65
N GLU A 131 -12.91 -3.00 14.66
CA GLU A 131 -13.35 -1.61 14.75
C GLU A 131 -12.17 -0.63 14.77
N ARG A 132 -11.07 -0.98 15.45
CA ARG A 132 -9.84 -0.19 15.46
C ARG A 132 -9.23 -0.07 14.08
N SER A 133 -9.13 -1.18 13.36
CA SER A 133 -8.59 -1.21 12.00
C SER A 133 -9.40 -0.33 11.06
N MET A 134 -10.73 -0.43 11.11
CA MET A 134 -11.62 0.38 10.30
C MET A 134 -11.57 1.87 10.66
N ALA A 135 -11.56 2.19 11.95
CA ALA A 135 -11.46 3.58 12.39
C ALA A 135 -10.13 4.23 12.00
N TYR A 136 -9.04 3.45 12.04
CA TYR A 136 -7.72 3.88 11.57
C TYR A 136 -7.74 4.22 10.06
N ARG A 137 -8.26 3.31 9.24
CA ARG A 137 -8.37 3.48 7.79
C ARG A 137 -9.25 4.66 7.37
N LYS A 138 -10.19 5.10 8.22
CA LYS A 138 -11.04 6.28 7.99
C LYS A 138 -10.38 7.61 8.36
N ILE A 139 -9.19 7.61 8.92
CA ILE A 139 -8.37 8.83 9.03
C ILE A 139 -8.04 9.28 7.58
N SER A 140 -8.34 10.51 7.24
CA SER A 140 -8.24 11.00 5.85
C SER A 140 -6.86 10.77 5.21
N TYR A 141 -5.81 10.85 6.01
CA TYR A 141 -4.44 10.61 5.57
C TYR A 141 -4.22 9.15 5.17
N GLU A 142 -4.72 8.19 5.96
CA GLU A 142 -4.66 6.76 5.69
C GLU A 142 -5.59 6.38 4.53
N TYR A 143 -6.82 6.92 4.53
CA TYR A 143 -7.80 6.69 3.48
C TYR A 143 -7.28 7.09 2.09
N LEU A 144 -6.63 8.24 1.99
CA LEU A 144 -6.06 8.69 0.72
C LEU A 144 -4.86 7.84 0.28
N ALA A 145 -4.07 7.31 1.22
CA ALA A 145 -2.99 6.39 0.91
C ALA A 145 -3.52 5.04 0.41
N ASP A 146 -4.59 4.50 1.02
CA ASP A 146 -5.27 3.29 0.54
C ASP A 146 -5.86 3.49 -0.87
N LYS A 147 -6.54 4.62 -1.09
CA LYS A 147 -7.08 4.97 -2.41
C LYS A 147 -5.98 5.01 -3.47
N PHE A 148 -4.89 5.70 -3.19
CA PHE A 148 -3.72 5.76 -4.06
C PHE A 148 -3.18 4.36 -4.36
N ALA A 149 -3.05 3.50 -3.34
CA ALA A 149 -2.55 2.15 -3.51
C ALA A 149 -3.40 1.33 -4.48
N VAL A 150 -4.73 1.39 -4.34
CA VAL A 150 -5.66 0.68 -5.23
C VAL A 150 -5.62 1.25 -6.66
N GLU A 151 -5.61 2.56 -6.83
CA GLU A 151 -5.56 3.20 -8.15
C GLU A 151 -4.30 2.79 -8.92
N ILE A 152 -3.14 2.87 -8.29
CA ILE A 152 -1.87 2.48 -8.91
C ILE A 152 -1.80 0.98 -9.14
N PHE A 153 -2.26 0.17 -8.18
CA PHE A 153 -2.28 -1.27 -8.35
C PHE A 153 -3.18 -1.67 -9.53
N ASN A 154 -4.42 -1.20 -9.60
CA ASN A 154 -5.34 -1.49 -10.71
C ASN A 154 -4.75 -1.13 -12.07
N LYS A 155 -4.01 -0.03 -12.15
CA LYS A 155 -3.35 0.42 -13.39
C LYS A 155 -2.18 -0.48 -13.79
N TYR A 156 -1.41 -1.00 -12.83
CA TYR A 156 -0.14 -1.68 -13.06
C TYR A 156 -0.06 -3.11 -12.52
N ALA A 157 -1.15 -3.71 -12.06
CA ALA A 157 -1.19 -4.99 -11.35
C ALA A 157 -0.35 -6.08 -12.03
N VAL A 158 -0.53 -6.30 -13.34
CA VAL A 158 0.24 -7.29 -14.10
C VAL A 158 1.75 -7.03 -14.05
N LYS A 159 2.17 -5.76 -14.16
CA LYS A 159 3.60 -5.39 -14.12
C LYS A 159 4.16 -5.54 -12.71
N ILE A 160 3.40 -5.09 -11.71
CA ILE A 160 3.80 -5.14 -10.30
C ILE A 160 3.96 -6.60 -9.86
N LEU A 161 2.97 -7.45 -10.13
CA LEU A 161 3.03 -8.86 -9.78
C LEU A 161 4.14 -9.60 -10.55
N ALA A 162 4.39 -9.26 -11.82
CA ALA A 162 5.53 -9.81 -12.57
C ALA A 162 6.86 -9.43 -11.92
N ILE A 163 7.03 -8.20 -11.47
CA ILE A 163 8.24 -7.74 -10.74
C ILE A 163 8.38 -8.50 -9.42
N LEU A 164 7.31 -8.63 -8.64
CA LEU A 164 7.34 -9.27 -7.31
C LEU A 164 7.57 -10.78 -7.40
N ASN A 165 7.04 -11.42 -8.43
CA ASN A 165 7.26 -12.85 -8.67
C ASN A 165 8.58 -13.15 -9.38
N GLY A 166 9.21 -12.17 -10.05
CA GLY A 166 10.35 -12.40 -10.91
C GLY A 166 9.99 -13.21 -12.16
N THR A 167 8.78 -13.01 -12.67
CA THR A 167 8.23 -13.70 -13.83
C THR A 167 7.82 -12.73 -14.95
N THR A 168 7.25 -13.26 -16.03
CA THR A 168 6.80 -12.44 -17.15
C THR A 168 5.36 -11.93 -16.95
N GLN A 169 5.04 -10.79 -17.58
CA GLN A 169 3.66 -10.30 -17.59
C GLN A 169 2.67 -11.27 -18.27
N LYS A 170 3.15 -12.06 -19.24
CA LYS A 170 2.35 -13.09 -19.90
C LYS A 170 1.89 -14.16 -18.92
N GLU A 171 2.79 -14.59 -18.04
CA GLU A 171 2.47 -15.59 -17.02
C GLU A 171 1.45 -15.07 -16.02
N ILE A 172 1.59 -13.82 -15.53
CA ILE A 172 0.58 -13.21 -14.64
C ILE A 172 -0.78 -13.09 -15.34
N LYS A 173 -0.81 -12.71 -16.63
CA LYS A 173 -2.07 -12.68 -17.41
C LYS A 173 -2.73 -14.05 -17.54
N ASN A 174 -1.92 -15.11 -17.70
CA ASN A 174 -2.46 -16.47 -17.77
C ASN A 174 -3.08 -16.87 -16.44
N ARG A 175 -2.39 -16.65 -15.30
CA ARG A 175 -2.94 -16.92 -13.96
C ARG A 175 -4.23 -16.14 -13.71
N LEU A 176 -4.29 -14.87 -14.10
CA LEU A 176 -5.52 -14.07 -13.99
C LEU A 176 -6.67 -14.65 -14.81
N ALA A 177 -6.38 -15.14 -16.02
CA ALA A 177 -7.39 -15.76 -16.86
C ALA A 177 -7.90 -17.10 -16.30
N GLU A 178 -7.05 -17.83 -15.58
CA GLU A 178 -7.41 -19.05 -14.86
C GLU A 178 -8.30 -18.74 -13.65
N ALA A 179 -7.86 -17.83 -12.77
CA ALA A 179 -8.62 -17.39 -11.61
C ALA A 179 -10.03 -16.89 -11.98
N LYS A 180 -10.16 -16.10 -13.05
CA LYS A 180 -11.48 -15.64 -13.54
C LYS A 180 -12.41 -16.75 -14.03
N LYS A 181 -11.90 -17.91 -14.40
CA LYS A 181 -12.73 -19.07 -14.79
C LYS A 181 -13.24 -19.84 -13.59
N GLU A 182 -12.52 -19.82 -12.47
CA GLU A 182 -12.91 -20.51 -11.23
C GLU A 182 -14.03 -19.78 -10.49
N VAL A 183 -14.17 -18.46 -10.73
CA VAL A 183 -15.18 -17.60 -10.09
C VAL A 183 -16.46 -17.47 -10.95
N ALA A 184 -16.44 -17.85 -12.22
CA ALA A 184 -17.57 -17.76 -13.15
C ALA A 184 -18.40 -19.05 -13.18
#